data_ca3f80d058a95b6184d7068ce0d0c89f
#
_entry.id   ca3f80d058a95b6184d7068ce0d0c89f
#
_cell.length_a   1.000
_cell.length_b   1.000
_cell.length_c   1.000
_cell.angle_alpha   90.00
_cell.angle_beta   90.00
_cell.angle_gamma   90.00
#
_symmetry.space_group_name_H-M   'P 1'
#
loop_
_entity.id
_entity.type
_entity.pdbx_description
1 polymer ?
#
loop_
_entity_poly.entity_id
_entity_poly.type
_entity_poly.pdbx_seq_one_letter_code
_entity_poly.pdbx_strand_id
1 'polypeptide(L)'
;EEYLKIYQDEKIELHYLVKTDHSGYGAVAEQYRCDGLYICAIPENHTHESADIDVQSEKNMREHIISIPGWMNARRFVDAKQYETGVKQGERVLVIGTEEFMYPALLTGYEIEKMGCVVRCHSTTRSPIAVSTEEEYPLHCRYELCSLYDPERKTFIYDLENYDRVIVMTDSALASLKGLETLIYALR
;
A
#
# COMPACT_ATOMS: atom_id res chain seq x y z
N GLU A 1 11.85 -24.97 10.13
CA GLU A 1 12.23 -26.40 10.26
C GLU A 1 11.13 -27.23 10.94
N GLU A 2 10.43 -26.71 11.96
CA GLU A 2 9.40 -27.43 12.70
C GLU A 2 8.16 -27.75 11.82
N TYR A 3 7.76 -26.85 10.96
CA TYR A 3 6.68 -27.06 9.97
C TYR A 3 7.01 -28.16 8.95
N LEU A 4 8.27 -28.36 8.62
CA LEU A 4 8.68 -29.35 7.64
C LEU A 4 8.74 -30.78 8.20
N LYS A 5 8.70 -30.94 9.54
CA LYS A 5 8.60 -32.26 10.17
C LYS A 5 7.28 -32.98 9.84
N ILE A 6 6.26 -32.22 9.44
CA ILE A 6 4.94 -32.77 9.03
C ILE A 6 5.06 -33.51 7.69
N TYR A 7 6.08 -33.17 6.87
CA TYR A 7 6.31 -33.70 5.53
C TYR A 7 7.49 -34.67 5.48
N GLN A 8 7.68 -35.48 6.55
CA GLN A 8 8.87 -36.36 6.69
C GLN A 8 9.02 -37.39 5.56
N ASP A 9 7.92 -37.71 4.87
CA ASP A 9 7.92 -38.65 3.76
C ASP A 9 8.18 -37.99 2.38
N GLU A 10 8.29 -36.66 2.33
CA GLU A 10 8.58 -35.93 1.11
C GLU A 10 10.06 -35.54 1.05
N LYS A 11 10.66 -35.65 -0.14
CA LYS A 11 12.05 -35.22 -0.37
C LYS A 11 12.13 -33.69 -0.45
N ILE A 12 12.02 -33.01 0.72
CA ILE A 12 12.16 -31.58 0.84
C ILE A 12 13.58 -31.25 1.27
N GLU A 13 14.31 -30.55 0.39
CA GLU A 13 15.66 -30.05 0.68
C GLU A 13 15.59 -28.54 0.94
N LEU A 14 16.18 -28.10 2.07
CA LEU A 14 16.29 -26.69 2.44
C LEU A 14 17.65 -26.16 2.02
N HIS A 15 17.64 -25.20 1.10
CA HIS A 15 18.83 -24.51 0.63
C HIS A 15 18.88 -23.10 1.22
N TYR A 16 20.02 -22.72 1.77
CA TYR A 16 20.25 -21.40 2.34
C TYR A 16 21.43 -20.73 1.63
N LEU A 17 21.25 -19.49 1.21
CA LEU A 17 22.38 -18.63 0.81
C LEU A 17 23.13 -18.16 2.07
N VAL A 18 22.38 -17.76 3.09
CA VAL A 18 22.89 -17.39 4.40
C VAL A 18 21.93 -17.97 5.43
N LYS A 19 22.45 -18.66 6.44
CA LYS A 19 21.67 -19.12 7.58
C LYS A 19 22.07 -18.29 8.80
N THR A 20 21.14 -17.48 9.29
CA THR A 20 21.32 -16.69 10.51
C THR A 20 20.62 -17.35 11.70
N ASP A 21 21.11 -17.07 12.90
CA ASP A 21 20.45 -17.51 14.12
C ASP A 21 19.30 -16.57 14.47
N HIS A 22 18.10 -17.09 14.49
CA HIS A 22 16.85 -16.37 14.81
C HIS A 22 16.28 -16.74 16.18
N SER A 23 17.02 -17.50 17.00
CA SER A 23 16.53 -18.01 18.28
C SER A 23 16.14 -16.90 19.28
N GLY A 24 16.74 -15.72 19.16
CA GLY A 24 16.44 -14.56 20.00
C GLY A 24 15.28 -13.69 19.54
N TYR A 25 14.76 -13.87 18.33
CA TYR A 25 13.78 -12.94 17.75
C TYR A 25 12.44 -12.90 18.48
N GLY A 26 11.98 -14.04 19.02
CA GLY A 26 10.75 -14.09 19.82
C GLY A 26 10.83 -13.17 21.04
N ALA A 27 11.92 -13.26 21.80
CA ALA A 27 12.12 -12.43 22.98
C ALA A 27 12.25 -10.93 22.64
N VAL A 28 12.84 -10.59 21.51
CA VAL A 28 12.89 -9.19 21.02
C VAL A 28 11.51 -8.72 20.64
N ALA A 29 10.73 -9.53 19.90
CA ALA A 29 9.39 -9.17 19.48
C ALA A 29 8.43 -8.96 20.66
N GLU A 30 8.56 -9.72 21.74
CA GLU A 30 7.76 -9.57 22.96
C GLU A 30 8.04 -8.25 23.71
N GLN A 31 9.22 -7.66 23.52
CA GLN A 31 9.62 -6.41 24.16
C GLN A 31 9.11 -5.17 23.40
N TYR A 32 8.74 -5.31 22.13
CA TYR A 32 8.27 -4.20 21.34
C TYR A 32 6.90 -3.72 21.84
N ARG A 33 6.81 -2.41 22.05
CA ARG A 33 5.54 -1.74 22.35
C ARG A 33 4.87 -1.38 21.03
N CYS A 34 3.63 -1.86 20.85
CA CYS A 34 2.78 -1.48 19.73
C CYS A 34 2.04 -0.18 20.08
N ASP A 35 2.78 0.89 20.34
CA ASP A 35 2.31 2.18 20.84
C ASP A 35 2.34 3.30 19.78
N GLY A 36 2.57 2.95 18.53
CA GLY A 36 2.49 3.86 17.41
C GLY A 36 1.06 4.34 17.13
N LEU A 37 0.91 5.23 16.17
CA LEU A 37 -0.38 5.84 15.83
C LEU A 37 -1.24 4.91 14.96
N TYR A 38 -2.48 4.66 15.40
CA TYR A 38 -3.48 3.90 14.66
C TYR A 38 -4.62 4.82 14.25
N ILE A 39 -4.87 4.95 12.96
CA ILE A 39 -5.94 5.75 12.40
C ILE A 39 -6.89 4.82 11.63
N CYS A 40 -8.15 4.76 12.07
CA CYS A 40 -9.19 4.06 11.33
C CYS A 40 -9.85 5.06 10.37
N ALA A 41 -9.64 4.86 9.07
CA ALA A 41 -10.30 5.65 8.04
C ALA A 41 -11.66 5.08 7.63
N ILE A 42 -12.08 3.96 8.25
CA ILE A 42 -13.38 3.32 8.03
C ILE A 42 -14.40 4.00 8.94
N PRO A 43 -15.42 4.68 8.41
CA PRO A 43 -16.44 5.32 9.23
C PRO A 43 -17.22 4.27 10.04
N GLU A 44 -17.24 4.43 11.37
CA GLU A 44 -18.14 3.66 12.24
C GLU A 44 -19.58 4.14 11.98
N ASN A 45 -20.37 3.30 11.33
CA ASN A 45 -21.84 3.47 11.18
C ASN A 45 -22.32 4.91 10.97
N HIS A 46 -21.88 5.59 9.95
CA HIS A 46 -22.56 6.78 9.49
C HIS A 46 -23.81 6.38 8.72
N THR A 47 -24.98 6.42 9.40
CA THR A 47 -26.25 6.71 8.74
C THR A 47 -26.00 7.90 7.82
N HIS A 48 -26.05 7.66 6.54
CA HIS A 48 -26.11 8.58 5.39
C HIS A 48 -26.34 10.08 5.70
N GLU A 49 -25.42 10.72 6.38
CA GLU A 49 -25.10 12.10 6.11
C GLU A 49 -23.81 12.01 5.28
N SER A 50 -24.00 12.09 3.97
CA SER A 50 -22.92 12.30 3.02
C SER A 50 -22.12 13.49 3.54
N ALA A 51 -20.96 13.22 4.17
CA ALA A 51 -19.94 14.25 4.17
C ALA A 51 -19.82 14.65 2.72
N ASP A 52 -20.15 15.91 2.39
CA ASP A 52 -20.01 16.46 1.06
C ASP A 52 -18.57 16.27 0.62
N ILE A 53 -18.29 15.08 0.09
CA ILE A 53 -17.08 14.87 -0.69
C ILE A 53 -17.32 15.78 -1.87
N ASP A 54 -16.57 16.87 -1.90
CA ASP A 54 -16.62 17.78 -3.02
C ASP A 54 -16.50 16.95 -4.29
N VAL A 55 -17.57 16.92 -5.08
CA VAL A 55 -17.69 16.16 -6.35
C VAL A 55 -16.49 16.46 -7.25
N GLN A 56 -15.89 17.63 -7.12
CA GLN A 56 -14.68 18.01 -7.84
C GLN A 56 -13.44 17.30 -7.30
N SER A 57 -13.32 17.09 -5.98
CA SER A 57 -12.24 16.31 -5.39
C SER A 57 -12.33 14.84 -5.77
N GLU A 58 -13.53 14.27 -5.78
CA GLU A 58 -13.78 12.90 -6.24
C GLU A 58 -13.44 12.74 -7.74
N LYS A 59 -13.85 13.69 -8.57
CA LYS A 59 -13.54 13.71 -10.00
C LYS A 59 -12.02 13.84 -10.22
N ASN A 60 -11.36 14.75 -9.53
CA ASN A 60 -9.92 14.94 -9.63
C ASN A 60 -9.15 13.69 -9.20
N MET A 61 -9.61 12.95 -8.18
CA MET A 61 -8.98 11.70 -7.78
C MET A 61 -9.21 10.56 -8.77
N ARG A 62 -10.42 10.45 -9.34
CA ARG A 62 -10.70 9.45 -10.38
C ARG A 62 -9.84 9.66 -11.63
N GLU A 63 -9.50 10.88 -11.96
CA GLU A 63 -8.60 11.22 -13.08
C GLU A 63 -7.14 10.77 -12.80
N HIS A 64 -6.77 10.52 -11.53
CA HIS A 64 -5.44 10.06 -11.14
C HIS A 64 -5.37 8.56 -10.81
N ILE A 65 -6.49 7.84 -10.94
CA ILE A 65 -6.54 6.40 -10.77
C ILE A 65 -6.27 5.73 -12.12
N ILE A 66 -5.15 5.06 -12.20
CA ILE A 66 -4.80 4.25 -13.36
C ILE A 66 -5.24 2.81 -13.07
N SER A 67 -6.35 2.40 -13.69
CA SER A 67 -6.81 1.01 -13.64
C SER A 67 -6.27 0.23 -14.82
N ILE A 68 -5.52 -0.83 -14.55
CA ILE A 68 -4.94 -1.71 -15.57
C ILE A 68 -5.65 -3.06 -15.45
N PRO A 69 -6.57 -3.42 -16.37
CA PRO A 69 -7.28 -4.69 -16.30
C PRO A 69 -6.35 -5.87 -16.48
N GLY A 70 -6.37 -6.80 -15.52
CA GLY A 70 -5.72 -8.09 -15.59
C GLY A 70 -4.23 -8.09 -15.24
N TRP A 71 -3.92 -8.53 -14.05
CA TRP A 71 -2.56 -8.58 -13.54
C TRP A 71 -1.61 -9.47 -14.36
N MET A 72 -2.12 -10.42 -15.11
CA MET A 72 -1.34 -11.22 -16.09
C MET A 72 -0.71 -10.32 -17.18
N ASN A 73 -1.29 -9.18 -17.46
CA ASN A 73 -0.76 -8.20 -18.41
C ASN A 73 0.23 -7.23 -17.75
N ALA A 74 0.30 -7.14 -16.44
CA ALA A 74 1.20 -6.23 -15.73
C ALA A 74 2.68 -6.44 -16.09
N ARG A 75 3.09 -7.68 -16.42
CA ARG A 75 4.43 -7.98 -16.91
C ARG A 75 4.75 -7.39 -18.29
N ARG A 76 3.74 -6.98 -19.06
CA ARG A 76 3.90 -6.36 -20.38
C ARG A 76 3.90 -4.84 -20.32
N PHE A 77 3.50 -4.25 -19.18
CA PHE A 77 3.52 -2.81 -18.98
C PHE A 77 4.92 -2.34 -18.58
N VAL A 78 5.79 -2.26 -19.57
CA VAL A 78 7.18 -1.79 -19.38
C VAL A 78 7.30 -0.29 -19.64
N ASP A 79 6.25 0.37 -20.11
CA ASP A 79 6.32 1.77 -20.52
C ASP A 79 5.40 2.66 -19.66
N ALA A 80 5.92 3.09 -18.52
CA ALA A 80 5.25 4.07 -17.65
C ALA A 80 5.00 5.42 -18.36
N LYS A 81 5.65 5.68 -19.50
CA LYS A 81 5.42 6.87 -20.33
C LYS A 81 4.04 6.88 -21.00
N GLN A 82 3.30 5.76 -20.96
CA GLN A 82 1.94 5.69 -21.53
C GLN A 82 0.90 6.40 -20.66
N TYR A 83 1.22 6.74 -19.41
CA TYR A 83 0.27 7.39 -18.53
C TYR A 83 0.59 8.88 -18.41
N GLU A 84 -0.36 9.71 -18.87
CA GLU A 84 -0.31 11.15 -18.62
C GLU A 84 -0.60 11.42 -17.15
N THR A 85 0.44 11.37 -16.32
CA THR A 85 0.31 11.58 -14.87
C THR A 85 0.12 13.06 -14.50
N GLY A 86 0.38 13.96 -15.43
CA GLY A 86 0.37 15.41 -15.19
C GLY A 86 1.39 15.89 -14.16
N VAL A 87 2.36 15.04 -13.80
CA VAL A 87 3.42 15.34 -12.83
C VAL A 87 4.37 16.39 -13.39
N LYS A 88 4.78 17.33 -12.54
CA LYS A 88 5.75 18.38 -12.87
C LYS A 88 7.07 18.12 -12.14
N GLN A 89 8.16 18.50 -12.77
CA GLN A 89 9.49 18.41 -12.15
C GLN A 89 9.53 19.13 -10.79
N GLY A 90 10.12 18.48 -9.80
CA GLY A 90 10.28 19.01 -8.45
C GLY A 90 9.11 18.68 -7.51
N GLU A 91 7.98 18.13 -8.01
CA GLU A 91 6.88 17.69 -7.15
C GLU A 91 7.30 16.52 -6.24
N ARG A 92 6.70 16.47 -5.04
CA ARG A 92 6.71 15.30 -4.16
C ARG A 92 5.53 14.41 -4.53
N VAL A 93 5.81 13.22 -5.02
CA VAL A 93 4.80 12.32 -5.57
C VAL A 93 4.74 11.03 -4.78
N LEU A 94 3.54 10.64 -4.39
CA LEU A 94 3.26 9.31 -3.86
C LEU A 94 2.65 8.43 -4.97
N VAL A 95 3.23 7.27 -5.21
CA VAL A 95 2.66 6.25 -6.08
C VAL A 95 2.24 5.07 -5.23
N ILE A 96 0.96 4.73 -5.25
CA ILE A 96 0.37 3.65 -4.46
C ILE A 96 0.00 2.51 -5.39
N GLY A 97 0.57 1.31 -5.16
CA GLY A 97 0.08 0.07 -5.72
C GLY A 97 -0.95 -0.57 -4.80
N THR A 98 -2.03 -1.12 -5.34
CA THR A 98 -3.06 -1.73 -4.51
C THR A 98 -2.77 -3.21 -4.25
N GLU A 99 -2.64 -3.57 -2.98
CA GLU A 99 -2.36 -4.93 -2.50
C GLU A 99 -1.16 -5.57 -3.24
N GLU A 100 -1.37 -6.62 -4.01
CA GLU A 100 -0.30 -7.30 -4.77
C GLU A 100 0.09 -6.59 -6.08
N PHE A 101 -0.64 -5.54 -6.48
CA PHE A 101 -0.40 -4.81 -7.73
C PHE A 101 0.70 -3.73 -7.57
N MET A 102 1.87 -4.15 -7.13
CA MET A 102 2.99 -3.27 -6.76
C MET A 102 3.93 -2.93 -7.93
N TYR A 103 4.19 -3.90 -8.80
CA TYR A 103 5.24 -3.75 -9.81
C TYR A 103 5.02 -2.58 -10.78
N PRO A 104 3.81 -2.37 -11.33
CA PRO A 104 3.53 -1.21 -12.17
C PRO A 104 3.67 0.12 -11.42
N ALA A 105 3.28 0.16 -10.14
CA ALA A 105 3.45 1.35 -9.31
C ALA A 105 4.93 1.70 -9.12
N LEU A 106 5.76 0.69 -8.86
CA LEU A 106 7.20 0.87 -8.69
C LEU A 106 7.88 1.38 -9.97
N LEU A 107 7.52 0.81 -11.13
CA LEU A 107 8.03 1.27 -12.43
C LEU A 107 7.60 2.70 -12.74
N THR A 108 6.34 3.04 -12.47
CA THR A 108 5.82 4.40 -12.65
C THR A 108 6.57 5.39 -11.75
N GLY A 109 6.75 5.04 -10.48
CA GLY A 109 7.52 5.85 -9.55
C GLY A 109 8.95 6.08 -10.02
N TYR A 110 9.62 5.05 -10.51
CA TYR A 110 10.97 5.14 -11.06
C TYR A 110 11.06 6.09 -12.27
N GLU A 111 10.09 6.04 -13.20
CA GLU A 111 10.08 6.95 -14.35
C GLU A 111 9.79 8.41 -13.92
N ILE A 112 8.94 8.63 -12.93
CA ILE A 112 8.65 9.94 -12.36
C ILE A 112 9.89 10.50 -11.64
N GLU A 113 10.64 9.67 -10.91
CA GLU A 113 11.89 10.07 -10.25
C GLU A 113 12.92 10.56 -11.27
N LYS A 114 13.04 9.92 -12.43
CA LYS A 114 13.91 10.37 -13.53
C LYS A 114 13.53 11.74 -14.10
N MET A 115 12.30 12.19 -13.90
CA MET A 115 11.86 13.53 -14.28
C MET A 115 12.31 14.59 -13.28
N GLY A 116 13.00 14.22 -12.21
CA GLY A 116 13.49 15.13 -11.16
C GLY A 116 12.47 15.40 -10.06
N CYS A 117 11.57 14.47 -9.79
CA CYS A 117 10.62 14.49 -8.68
C CYS A 117 11.16 13.75 -7.46
N VAL A 118 10.61 14.05 -6.28
CA VAL A 118 10.82 13.26 -5.06
C VAL A 118 9.69 12.25 -4.95
N VAL A 119 9.99 10.98 -5.15
CA VAL A 119 8.97 9.92 -5.23
C VAL A 119 9.01 9.01 -4.01
N ARG A 120 7.83 8.66 -3.50
CA ARG A 120 7.61 7.55 -2.58
C ARG A 120 6.68 6.53 -3.23
N CYS A 121 6.98 5.25 -3.04
CA CYS A 121 6.12 4.16 -3.49
C CYS A 121 5.61 3.40 -2.27
N HIS A 122 4.31 3.34 -2.11
CA HIS A 122 3.64 2.58 -1.06
C HIS A 122 2.74 1.51 -1.68
N SER A 123 2.28 0.58 -0.84
CA SER A 123 1.16 -0.30 -1.16
C SER A 123 0.10 -0.24 -0.10
N THR A 124 -1.13 -0.47 -0.49
CA THR A 124 -2.11 -0.97 0.47
C THR A 124 -1.82 -2.46 0.70
N THR A 125 -1.87 -2.92 1.94
CA THR A 125 -1.56 -4.31 2.29
C THR A 125 -2.63 -4.90 3.21
N ARG A 126 -2.79 -6.21 3.17
CA ARG A 126 -3.67 -6.94 4.09
C ARG A 126 -3.01 -7.26 5.44
N SER A 127 -1.72 -6.98 5.56
CA SER A 127 -0.95 -7.28 6.77
C SER A 127 -1.04 -6.16 7.79
N PRO A 128 -1.64 -6.39 8.97
CA PRO A 128 -1.73 -5.41 10.05
C PRO A 128 -0.42 -5.38 10.84
N ILE A 129 0.64 -4.79 10.25
CA ILE A 129 1.95 -4.69 10.91
C ILE A 129 1.81 -3.76 12.11
N ALA A 130 2.46 -4.10 13.22
CA ALA A 130 2.55 -3.24 14.39
C ALA A 130 3.30 -1.95 14.08
N VAL A 131 2.96 -0.89 14.76
CA VAL A 131 3.65 0.41 14.69
C VAL A 131 4.10 0.84 16.08
N SER A 132 5.21 1.56 16.16
CA SER A 132 5.82 1.97 17.43
C SER A 132 6.24 3.43 17.40
N THR A 133 6.29 4.06 18.57
CA THR A 133 6.86 5.40 18.76
C THR A 133 8.39 5.39 18.83
N GLU A 134 9.02 4.21 18.89
CA GLU A 134 10.47 4.09 18.95
C GLU A 134 11.11 4.53 17.62
N GLU A 135 12.09 5.43 17.66
CA GLU A 135 12.72 6.05 16.49
C GLU A 135 13.35 5.01 15.53
N GLU A 136 13.93 3.94 16.07
CA GLU A 136 14.55 2.89 15.27
C GLU A 136 13.56 1.88 14.67
N TYR A 137 12.28 1.93 15.09
CA TYR A 137 11.26 1.08 14.52
C TYR A 137 10.82 1.63 13.16
N PRO A 138 10.72 0.80 12.11
CA PRO A 138 10.55 1.30 10.73
C PRO A 138 9.17 1.86 10.43
N LEU A 139 8.15 1.63 11.27
CA LEU A 139 6.76 2.04 11.03
C LEU A 139 6.15 2.69 12.27
N HIS A 140 5.68 3.92 12.13
CA HIS A 140 5.18 4.72 13.25
C HIS A 140 3.68 4.97 13.22
N CYS A 141 3.09 5.00 12.02
CA CYS A 141 1.67 5.27 11.83
C CYS A 141 1.02 4.26 10.89
N ARG A 142 -0.14 3.73 11.26
CA ARG A 142 -0.93 2.81 10.45
C ARG A 142 -2.32 3.36 10.22
N TYR A 143 -2.72 3.45 8.96
CA TYR A 143 -4.08 3.75 8.54
C TYR A 143 -4.80 2.46 8.18
N GLU A 144 -6.00 2.24 8.74
CA GLU A 144 -6.89 1.14 8.41
C GLU A 144 -7.91 1.61 7.37
N LEU A 145 -7.97 0.92 6.24
CA LEU A 145 -8.76 1.25 5.06
C LEU A 145 -9.67 0.08 4.67
N CYS A 146 -10.66 0.34 3.84
CA CYS A 146 -11.32 -0.70 3.07
C CYS A 146 -10.51 -1.03 1.80
N SER A 147 -10.53 -2.29 1.38
CA SER A 147 -9.90 -2.72 0.13
C SER A 147 -10.59 -2.11 -1.09
N LEU A 148 -9.79 -1.79 -2.13
CA LEU A 148 -10.33 -1.39 -3.42
C LEU A 148 -10.95 -2.57 -4.19
N TYR A 149 -10.62 -3.81 -3.81
CA TYR A 149 -11.15 -5.03 -4.46
C TYR A 149 -12.40 -5.58 -3.77
N ASP A 150 -12.46 -5.43 -2.45
CA ASP A 150 -13.52 -5.99 -1.62
C ASP A 150 -13.81 -5.04 -0.45
N PRO A 151 -14.96 -4.32 -0.45
CA PRO A 151 -15.26 -3.29 0.53
C PRO A 151 -15.40 -3.80 1.97
N GLU A 152 -15.60 -5.11 2.14
CA GLU A 152 -15.70 -5.73 3.46
C GLU A 152 -14.33 -6.18 4.00
N ARG A 153 -13.31 -6.15 3.17
CA ARG A 153 -11.95 -6.51 3.56
C ARG A 153 -11.15 -5.30 3.99
N LYS A 154 -10.49 -5.41 5.14
CA LYS A 154 -9.56 -4.39 5.64
C LYS A 154 -8.21 -4.47 4.92
N THR A 155 -7.67 -3.30 4.64
CA THR A 155 -6.28 -3.11 4.19
C THR A 155 -5.63 -2.00 5.00
N PHE A 156 -4.33 -1.88 4.88
CA PHE A 156 -3.54 -0.94 5.66
C PHE A 156 -2.55 -0.20 4.77
N ILE A 157 -2.26 1.04 5.12
CA ILE A 157 -1.16 1.82 4.57
C ILE A 157 -0.42 2.50 5.73
N TYR A 158 0.87 2.78 5.55
CA TYR A 158 1.74 3.19 6.65
C TYR A 158 2.43 4.51 6.34
N ASP A 159 2.72 5.30 7.39
CA ASP A 159 3.61 6.46 7.40
C ASP A 159 3.40 7.41 6.20
N LEU A 160 2.15 7.83 6.01
CA LEU A 160 1.81 8.81 4.98
C LEU A 160 2.37 10.18 5.36
N GLU A 161 2.99 10.84 4.38
CA GLU A 161 3.50 12.20 4.47
C GLU A 161 2.66 13.15 3.60
N ASN A 162 3.05 14.41 3.56
CA ASN A 162 2.44 15.37 2.65
C ASN A 162 3.04 15.25 1.25
N TYR A 163 2.19 15.14 0.23
CA TYR A 163 2.55 15.02 -1.18
C TYR A 163 1.83 16.08 -2.00
N ASP A 164 2.51 16.57 -3.05
CA ASP A 164 1.90 17.46 -4.04
C ASP A 164 0.95 16.69 -4.96
N ARG A 165 1.22 15.39 -5.11
CA ARG A 165 0.44 14.50 -5.99
C ARG A 165 0.44 13.07 -5.48
N VAL A 166 -0.72 12.43 -5.62
CA VAL A 166 -0.88 10.99 -5.34
C VAL A 166 -1.40 10.29 -6.61
N ILE A 167 -0.77 9.18 -6.96
CA ILE A 167 -1.15 8.32 -8.08
C ILE A 167 -1.48 6.95 -7.50
N VAL A 168 -2.69 6.46 -7.74
CA VAL A 168 -3.12 5.13 -7.30
C VAL A 168 -3.20 4.22 -8.52
N MET A 169 -2.48 3.11 -8.48
CA MET A 169 -2.45 2.10 -9.53
C MET A 169 -3.10 0.82 -9.03
N THR A 170 -4.08 0.35 -9.78
CA THR A 170 -4.86 -0.83 -9.43
C THR A 170 -5.19 -1.65 -10.67
N ASP A 171 -5.31 -2.97 -10.52
CA ASP A 171 -5.86 -3.88 -11.54
C ASP A 171 -7.32 -4.26 -11.22
N SER A 172 -7.93 -3.65 -10.21
CA SER A 172 -9.35 -3.81 -9.94
C SER A 172 -10.18 -3.23 -11.09
N ALA A 173 -11.05 -4.04 -11.68
CA ALA A 173 -11.96 -3.60 -12.75
C ALA A 173 -13.00 -2.59 -12.26
N LEU A 174 -13.32 -2.66 -10.96
CA LEU A 174 -14.27 -1.78 -10.28
C LEU A 174 -13.65 -1.43 -8.93
N ALA A 175 -12.88 -0.35 -8.90
CA ALA A 175 -12.42 0.17 -7.62
C ALA A 175 -13.63 0.44 -6.71
N SER A 176 -13.66 -0.23 -5.55
CA SER A 176 -14.71 -0.05 -4.56
C SER A 176 -14.78 1.42 -4.14
N LEU A 177 -15.95 2.05 -4.24
CA LEU A 177 -16.17 3.43 -3.79
C LEU A 177 -15.76 3.58 -2.32
N LYS A 178 -16.16 2.65 -1.46
CA LYS A 178 -15.82 2.64 -0.03
C LYS A 178 -14.31 2.54 0.17
N GLY A 179 -13.60 1.72 -0.63
CA GLY A 179 -12.15 1.65 -0.61
C GLY A 179 -11.49 2.97 -0.99
N LEU A 180 -12.00 3.64 -2.02
CA LEU A 180 -11.53 4.96 -2.44
C LEU A 180 -11.77 6.02 -1.37
N GLU A 181 -12.96 6.09 -0.80
CA GLU A 181 -13.32 7.05 0.24
C GLU A 181 -12.40 6.96 1.45
N THR A 182 -12.11 5.72 1.91
CA THR A 182 -11.21 5.51 3.05
C THR A 182 -9.76 5.87 2.70
N LEU A 183 -9.31 5.61 1.47
CA LEU A 183 -7.98 6.00 1.01
C LEU A 183 -7.85 7.53 0.91
N ILE A 184 -8.88 8.21 0.36
CA ILE A 184 -8.93 9.67 0.30
C ILE A 184 -8.86 10.27 1.71
N TYR A 185 -9.60 9.70 2.66
CA TYR A 185 -9.58 10.16 4.03
C TYR A 185 -8.18 10.06 4.65
N ALA A 186 -7.48 8.96 4.41
CA ALA A 186 -6.13 8.75 4.94
C ALA A 186 -5.08 9.70 4.32
N LEU A 187 -5.33 10.20 3.11
CA LEU A 187 -4.43 11.10 2.37
C LEU A 187 -4.68 12.60 2.62
N ARG A 188 -5.67 12.95 3.43
CA ARG A 188 -5.99 14.33 3.87
C ARG A 188 -5.25 14.73 5.12
#